data_09042a96285dfbfc671543c583f5a203
#
_entry.id   09042a96285dfbfc671543c583f5a203
#
_cell.length_a   1.000
_cell.length_b   1.000
_cell.length_c   1.000
_cell.angle_alpha   90.00
_cell.angle_beta   90.00
_cell.angle_gamma   90.00
#
_symmetry.space_group_name_H-M   'P 1'
#
loop_
_entity.id
_entity.type
_entity.pdbx_description
1 polymer ?
#
loop_
_entity_poly.entity_id
_entity_poly.type
_entity_poly.pdbx_seq_one_letter_code
_entity_poly.pdbx_strand_id
1 'polypeptide(L)' 'EISNEMYRVSLRSKGEINVAKIAEKFGGGGHKNASGCTMSGDWDLSEKELVTEIAEAVSKSKRDELELTFA' A
#
# COMPACT_ATOMS: atom_id res chain seq x y z
N GLU A 1 -8.09 12.50 21.21
CA GLU A 1 -9.02 12.43 20.09
C GLU A 1 -8.78 11.22 19.22
N ILE A 2 -9.80 10.45 19.01
CA ILE A 2 -9.73 9.27 18.17
C ILE A 2 -10.42 9.58 16.85
N SER A 3 -9.68 9.45 15.78
CA SER A 3 -10.26 9.64 14.47
C SER A 3 -11.04 8.39 14.06
N ASN A 4 -12.24 8.59 13.57
CA ASN A 4 -13.04 7.50 13.02
C ASN A 4 -12.88 7.40 11.50
N GLU A 5 -12.02 8.22 10.94
CA GLU A 5 -11.82 8.21 9.51
C GLU A 5 -11.09 6.96 9.07
N MET A 6 -11.50 6.46 7.93
CA MET A 6 -10.87 5.29 7.34
C MET A 6 -10.53 5.63 5.90
N TYR A 7 -9.38 5.14 5.48
CA TYR A 7 -8.86 5.42 4.14
C TYR A 7 -8.70 4.11 3.38
N ARG A 8 -9.26 4.06 2.19
CA ARG A 8 -9.05 2.91 1.32
C ARG A 8 -7.84 3.19 0.44
N VAL A 9 -6.93 2.24 0.42
CA VAL A 9 -5.74 2.35 -0.38
C VAL A 9 -5.76 1.22 -1.39
N SER A 10 -5.69 1.57 -2.66
CA SER A 10 -5.60 0.58 -3.73
C SER A 10 -4.19 0.60 -4.28
N LEU A 11 -3.64 -0.59 -4.44
CA LEU A 11 -2.26 -0.74 -4.90
C LEU A 11 -2.26 -1.52 -6.20
N ARG A 12 -1.54 -1.02 -7.18
CA ARG A 12 -1.39 -1.71 -8.45
C ARG A 12 0.06 -1.67 -8.88
N SER A 13 0.50 -2.74 -9.49
CA SER A 13 1.87 -2.80 -9.97
C SER A 13 1.91 -3.58 -11.28
N LYS A 14 3.03 -3.47 -11.96
CA LYS A 14 3.32 -4.28 -13.13
C LYS A 14 4.63 -4.98 -12.84
N GLY A 15 4.73 -6.24 -13.27
CA GLY A 15 5.97 -6.98 -13.12
C GLY A 15 6.12 -7.65 -11.77
N GLU A 16 7.26 -7.46 -11.16
CA GLU A 16 7.64 -8.25 -10.00
C GLU A 16 7.18 -7.72 -8.65
N ILE A 17 6.76 -6.48 -8.58
CA ILE A 17 6.33 -5.91 -7.30
C ILE A 17 5.04 -6.58 -6.85
N ASN A 18 5.08 -7.20 -5.67
CA ASN A 18 3.92 -7.89 -5.11
C ASN A 18 3.19 -6.96 -4.15
N VAL A 19 2.16 -6.28 -4.65
CA VAL A 19 1.43 -5.34 -3.80
C VAL A 19 0.53 -6.05 -2.80
N ALA A 20 0.21 -7.33 -3.01
CA ALA A 20 -0.57 -8.07 -2.02
C ALA A 20 0.20 -8.19 -0.70
N LYS A 21 1.51 -8.40 -0.78
CA LYS A 21 2.31 -8.47 0.45
C LYS A 21 2.34 -7.14 1.18
N ILE A 22 2.37 -6.05 0.43
CA ILE A 22 2.32 -4.73 1.05
C ILE A 22 0.98 -4.55 1.76
N ALA A 23 -0.12 -4.87 1.06
CA ALA A 23 -1.44 -4.72 1.65
C ALA A 23 -1.63 -5.59 2.88
N GLU A 24 -1.08 -6.81 2.87
CA GLU A 24 -1.19 -7.72 4.00
C GLU A 24 -0.58 -7.16 5.27
N LYS A 25 0.46 -6.36 5.15
CA LYS A 25 1.08 -5.73 6.31
C LYS A 25 0.15 -4.73 6.99
N PHE A 26 -0.85 -4.27 6.26
CA PHE A 26 -1.82 -3.32 6.77
C PHE A 26 -3.21 -3.94 6.91
N GLY A 27 -3.26 -5.26 6.96
CA GLY A 27 -4.52 -5.96 7.18
C GLY A 27 -5.37 -6.18 5.95
N GLY A 28 -4.84 -5.90 4.79
CA GLY A 28 -5.57 -6.09 3.55
C GLY A 28 -5.12 -7.32 2.79
N GLY A 29 -5.25 -7.28 1.47
CA GLY A 29 -4.84 -8.38 0.62
C GLY A 29 -5.28 -8.17 -0.80
N GLY A 30 -5.13 -9.21 -1.60
CA GLY A 30 -5.52 -9.17 -3.00
C GLY A 30 -4.61 -10.04 -3.85
N HIS A 31 -4.33 -9.57 -5.04
CA HIS A 31 -3.45 -10.27 -5.97
C HIS A 31 -2.11 -9.58 -6.07
N LYS A 32 -1.13 -10.29 -6.63
CA LYS A 32 0.24 -9.78 -6.74
C LYS A 32 0.30 -8.38 -7.34
N ASN A 33 -0.46 -8.14 -8.38
CA ASN A 33 -0.41 -6.86 -9.09
C ASN A 33 -1.60 -5.96 -8.83
N ALA A 34 -2.51 -6.36 -7.95
CA ALA A 34 -3.68 -5.56 -7.62
C ALA A 34 -4.19 -5.94 -6.25
N SER A 35 -4.06 -5.03 -5.30
CA SER A 35 -4.49 -5.32 -3.93
C SER A 35 -4.99 -4.05 -3.27
N GLY A 36 -5.42 -4.16 -2.04
CA GLY A 36 -5.88 -3.00 -1.32
C GLY A 36 -5.91 -3.25 0.17
N CYS A 37 -5.98 -2.16 0.90
CA CYS A 37 -6.10 -2.22 2.34
C CYS A 37 -6.89 -1.02 2.82
N THR A 38 -7.31 -1.08 4.07
CA THR A 38 -8.00 0.03 4.72
C THR A 38 -7.15 0.46 5.89
N MET A 39 -6.88 1.74 5.96
CA MET A 39 -6.09 2.30 7.05
C MET A 39 -6.95 3.29 7.81
N SER A 40 -6.74 3.37 9.10
CA SER A 40 -7.54 4.25 9.96
C SER A 40 -6.63 5.06 10.87
N GLY A 41 -7.20 6.12 11.43
CA GLY A 41 -6.49 6.96 12.37
C GLY A 41 -5.75 8.09 11.68
N ASP A 42 -4.54 8.35 12.16
CA ASP A 42 -3.74 9.47 11.65
C ASP A 42 -3.17 9.12 10.28
N TRP A 43 -3.68 9.81 9.25
CA TRP A 43 -3.23 9.58 7.89
C TRP A 43 -1.73 9.84 7.70
N ASP A 44 -1.20 10.86 8.36
CA ASP A 44 0.22 11.18 8.20
C ASP A 44 1.12 10.02 8.64
N LEU A 45 0.79 9.38 9.75
CA LEU A 45 1.55 8.22 10.20
C LEU A 45 1.35 7.03 9.28
N SER A 46 0.11 6.80 8.86
CA SER A 46 -0.20 5.70 7.97
C SER A 46 0.51 5.87 6.64
N GLU A 47 0.53 7.08 6.12
CA GLU A 47 1.20 7.36 4.86
C GLU A 47 2.69 7.08 4.95
N LYS A 48 3.33 7.46 6.06
CA LYS A 48 4.76 7.20 6.22
C LYS A 48 5.07 5.73 6.22
N GLU A 49 4.26 4.94 6.92
CA GLU A 49 4.47 3.50 6.94
C GLU A 49 4.27 2.89 5.55
N LEU A 50 3.23 3.32 4.86
CA LEU A 50 2.94 2.83 3.53
C LEU A 50 4.05 3.17 2.55
N VAL A 51 4.52 4.41 2.58
CA VAL A 51 5.58 4.84 1.68
C VAL A 51 6.87 4.07 1.94
N THR A 52 7.16 3.77 3.21
CA THR A 52 8.34 2.99 3.56
C THR A 52 8.28 1.60 2.94
N GLU A 53 7.13 0.93 3.04
CA GLU A 53 6.97 -0.41 2.47
C GLU A 53 7.07 -0.38 0.95
N ILE A 54 6.48 0.64 0.35
CA ILE A 54 6.52 0.79 -1.10
C ILE A 54 7.94 1.06 -1.57
N ALA A 55 8.66 1.92 -0.87
CA ALA A 55 10.04 2.23 -1.24
C ALA A 55 10.91 1.00 -1.19
N GLU A 56 10.72 0.14 -0.19
CA GLU A 56 11.47 -1.10 -0.11
C GLU A 56 11.14 -2.03 -1.28
N ALA A 57 9.88 -2.14 -1.63
CA ALA A 57 9.48 -2.99 -2.74
C ALA A 57 10.05 -2.49 -4.06
N VAL A 58 9.99 -1.18 -4.27
CA VAL A 58 10.49 -0.58 -5.51
C VAL A 58 12.00 -0.71 -5.61
N SER A 59 12.71 -0.58 -4.49
CA SER A 59 14.16 -0.66 -4.52
C SER A 59 14.67 -2.04 -4.92
N LYS A 60 13.85 -3.07 -4.77
CA LYS A 60 14.19 -4.43 -5.15
C LYS A 60 13.84 -4.75 -6.59
N SER A 61 13.13 -3.86 -7.26
CA SER A 61 12.70 -4.03 -8.64
C SER A 61 13.28 -2.93 -9.50
N LYS A 62 13.71 -3.29 -10.70
CA LYS A 62 14.39 -2.34 -11.54
C LYS A 62 13.50 -1.66 -12.58
N ARG A 63 12.44 -2.29 -12.99
CA ARG A 63 11.61 -1.77 -14.07
C ARG A 63 10.12 -1.84 -13.82
N ASP A 64 9.76 -2.19 -12.61
CA ASP A 64 8.36 -2.35 -12.29
C ASP A 64 7.73 -1.01 -11.98
N GLU A 65 6.46 -0.91 -12.26
CA GLU A 65 5.70 0.29 -11.98
C GLU A 65 4.72 0.02 -10.85
N LEU A 66 4.53 1.02 -10.03
CA LEU A 66 3.62 0.95 -8.91
C LEU A 66 2.67 2.14 -8.97
N GLU A 67 1.39 1.85 -8.83
CA GLU A 67 0.37 2.89 -8.75
C GLU A 67 -0.33 2.80 -7.42
N LEU A 68 -0.62 3.95 -6.84
CA LEU A 68 -1.37 4.04 -5.61
C LEU A 68 -2.61 4.88 -5.86
N THR A 69 -3.73 4.41 -5.34
CA THR A 69 -4.97 5.17 -5.41
C THR A 69 -5.56 5.23 -4.01
N PHE A 70 -5.91 6.42 -3.60
CA PHE A 70 -6.53 6.65 -2.31
C PHE A 70 -7.97 7.08 -2.51
N ALA A 71 -8.84 6.56 -1.69
CA ALA A 71 -10.25 6.94 -1.76
C ALA A 71 -10.79 7.31 -0.39
#